data_b26b47d754c23f2cee01e54c516919c3
#
_entry.id   b26b47d754c23f2cee01e54c516919c3
#
_cell.length_a   1.000
_cell.length_b   1.000
_cell.length_c   1.000
_cell.angle_alpha   90.00
_cell.angle_beta   90.00
_cell.angle_gamma   90.00
#
_symmetry.space_group_name_H-M   'P 1'
#
loop_
_entity.id
_entity.type
_entity.pdbx_description
1 polymer ?
#
loop_
_entity_poly.entity_id
_entity_poly.type
_entity_poly.pdbx_seq_one_letter_code
_entity_poly.pdbx_strand_id
1 'polypeptide(L)'
;MSSEAEIRKRKIYRVTFVGFVVNLVLSVLKLAAGIVGRSGAMVADAVHSFSDLATDVVVIAFARISAKPRDDGHDYGHGKYETLATIIISLALGIVGAGILAGSIRDIRIVVDGGLLPRPGLVALVAAGVSIVVKEILYRYTCLLYTSPSPRDRSV
;
A
#
# COMPACT_ATOMS: atom_id res chain seq x y z
N MET A 1 -25.71 -14.87 -18.18
CA MET A 1 -25.36 -14.18 -16.92
C MET A 1 -24.01 -14.59 -16.29
N SER A 2 -23.45 -15.78 -16.55
CA SER A 2 -22.15 -16.23 -16.01
C SER A 2 -20.93 -15.55 -16.65
N SER A 3 -20.99 -15.25 -17.95
CA SER A 3 -19.85 -14.68 -18.70
C SER A 3 -19.47 -13.26 -18.26
N GLU A 4 -20.41 -12.38 -17.95
CA GLU A 4 -20.13 -11.00 -17.53
C GLU A 4 -19.51 -10.93 -16.13
N ALA A 5 -19.95 -11.78 -15.20
CA ALA A 5 -19.39 -11.88 -13.87
C ALA A 5 -17.94 -12.39 -13.89
N GLU A 6 -17.61 -13.32 -14.78
CA GLU A 6 -16.24 -13.80 -14.95
C GLU A 6 -15.33 -12.74 -15.58
N ILE A 7 -15.82 -12.01 -16.59
CA ILE A 7 -15.07 -10.90 -17.21
C ILE A 7 -14.77 -9.82 -16.17
N ARG A 8 -15.76 -9.48 -15.32
CA ARG A 8 -15.61 -8.50 -14.25
C ARG A 8 -14.58 -8.97 -13.21
N LYS A 9 -14.64 -10.22 -12.78
CA LYS A 9 -13.65 -10.81 -11.87
C LYS A 9 -12.24 -10.74 -12.45
N ARG A 10 -12.03 -11.13 -13.68
CA ARG A 10 -10.72 -11.06 -14.36
C ARG A 10 -10.19 -9.63 -14.45
N LYS A 11 -11.04 -8.65 -14.74
CA LYS A 11 -10.65 -7.23 -14.76
C LYS A 11 -10.21 -6.75 -13.39
N ILE A 12 -10.96 -7.08 -12.33
CA ILE A 12 -10.62 -6.72 -10.95
C ILE A 12 -9.26 -7.31 -10.56
N TYR A 13 -9.06 -8.62 -10.78
CA TYR A 13 -7.77 -9.28 -10.48
C TYR A 13 -6.60 -8.65 -11.23
N ARG A 14 -6.78 -8.32 -12.52
CA ARG A 14 -5.75 -7.68 -13.32
C ARG A 14 -5.37 -6.32 -12.76
N VAL A 15 -6.35 -5.47 -12.43
CA VAL A 15 -6.11 -4.12 -11.88
C VAL A 15 -5.41 -4.20 -10.53
N THR A 16 -5.88 -5.07 -9.65
CA THR A 16 -5.27 -5.29 -8.33
C THR A 16 -3.83 -5.77 -8.46
N PHE A 17 -3.58 -6.74 -9.35
CA PHE A 17 -2.23 -7.25 -9.56
C PHE A 17 -1.29 -6.20 -10.17
N VAL A 18 -1.75 -5.46 -11.18
CA VAL A 18 -0.98 -4.35 -11.77
C VAL A 18 -0.68 -3.28 -10.72
N GLY A 19 -1.67 -2.90 -9.92
CA GLY A 19 -1.50 -1.95 -8.82
C GLY A 19 -0.46 -2.41 -7.80
N PHE A 20 -0.51 -3.68 -7.40
CA PHE A 20 0.46 -4.28 -6.49
C PHE A 20 1.89 -4.25 -7.04
N VAL A 21 2.07 -4.68 -8.30
CA VAL A 21 3.39 -4.69 -8.95
C VAL A 21 3.94 -3.27 -9.10
N VAL A 22 3.12 -2.33 -9.54
CA VAL A 22 3.54 -0.92 -9.68
C VAL A 22 3.93 -0.33 -8.33
N ASN A 23 3.15 -0.57 -7.27
CA ASN A 23 3.48 -0.10 -5.93
C ASN A 23 4.77 -0.74 -5.39
N LEU A 24 4.99 -2.03 -5.65
CA LEU A 24 6.23 -2.71 -5.27
C LEU A 24 7.45 -2.10 -5.96
N VAL A 25 7.37 -1.90 -7.28
CA VAL A 25 8.46 -1.28 -8.06
C VAL A 25 8.72 0.14 -7.58
N LEU A 26 7.67 0.94 -7.35
CA LEU A 26 7.82 2.29 -6.82
C LEU A 26 8.44 2.32 -5.43
N SER A 27 8.08 1.38 -4.55
CA SER A 27 8.66 1.29 -3.19
C SER A 27 10.15 0.99 -3.25
N VAL A 28 10.57 0.06 -4.12
CA VAL A 28 11.99 -0.24 -4.35
C VAL A 28 12.73 0.97 -4.92
N LEU A 29 12.17 1.63 -5.92
CA LEU A 29 12.76 2.84 -6.53
C LEU A 29 12.91 3.97 -5.52
N LYS A 30 11.88 4.22 -4.68
CA LYS A 30 11.92 5.20 -3.61
C LYS A 30 13.02 4.90 -2.58
N LEU A 31 13.15 3.62 -2.19
CA LEU A 31 14.19 3.21 -1.26
C LEU A 31 15.58 3.45 -1.84
N ALA A 32 15.81 3.01 -3.08
CA ALA A 32 17.08 3.23 -3.76
C ALA A 32 17.39 4.73 -3.92
N ALA A 33 16.42 5.52 -4.38
CA ALA A 33 16.57 6.97 -4.54
C ALA A 33 16.75 7.70 -3.20
N GLY A 34 16.11 7.22 -2.13
CA GLY A 34 16.26 7.76 -0.78
C GLY A 34 17.67 7.54 -0.24
N ILE A 35 18.23 6.35 -0.44
CA ILE A 35 19.59 6.00 -0.02
C ILE A 35 20.61 6.80 -0.84
N VAL A 36 20.54 6.74 -2.17
CA VAL A 36 21.48 7.43 -3.08
C VAL A 36 21.36 8.96 -2.93
N GLY A 37 20.13 9.46 -2.83
CA GLY A 37 19.82 10.88 -2.67
C GLY A 37 19.99 11.41 -1.24
N ARG A 38 20.41 10.56 -0.28
CA ARG A 38 20.58 10.92 1.14
C ARG A 38 19.35 11.62 1.72
N SER A 39 18.16 11.16 1.36
CA SER A 39 16.88 11.72 1.78
C SER A 39 16.19 10.80 2.79
N GLY A 40 16.25 11.16 4.09
CA GLY A 40 15.56 10.44 5.15
C GLY A 40 14.05 10.39 4.93
N ALA A 41 13.45 11.48 4.43
CA ALA A 41 12.03 11.53 4.10
C ALA A 41 11.64 10.52 3.01
N MET A 42 12.46 10.37 1.97
CA MET A 42 12.22 9.40 0.90
C MET A 42 12.37 7.96 1.38
N VAL A 43 13.34 7.70 2.28
CA VAL A 43 13.49 6.38 2.91
C VAL A 43 12.27 6.07 3.78
N ALA A 44 11.81 7.03 4.58
CA ALA A 44 10.61 6.86 5.41
C ALA A 44 9.36 6.60 4.56
N ASP A 45 9.18 7.31 3.43
CA ASP A 45 8.09 7.08 2.49
C ASP A 45 8.18 5.70 1.80
N ALA A 46 9.39 5.23 1.50
CA ALA A 46 9.59 3.88 0.99
C ALA A 46 9.20 2.81 2.03
N VAL A 47 9.64 2.97 3.29
CA VAL A 47 9.30 2.05 4.39
C VAL A 47 7.79 2.01 4.61
N HIS A 48 7.12 3.16 4.61
CA HIS A 48 5.66 3.23 4.68
C HIS A 48 5.00 2.50 3.52
N SER A 49 5.46 2.71 2.28
CA SER A 49 4.93 2.02 1.10
C SER A 49 5.13 0.50 1.15
N PHE A 50 6.23 0.00 1.71
CA PHE A 50 6.43 -1.43 1.96
C PHE A 50 5.49 -1.98 3.03
N SER A 51 5.22 -1.19 4.08
CA SER A 51 4.25 -1.56 5.12
C SER A 51 2.83 -1.69 4.55
N ASP A 52 2.43 -0.78 3.64
CA ASP A 52 1.15 -0.86 2.96
C ASP A 52 1.04 -2.14 2.12
N LEU A 53 2.09 -2.48 1.35
CA LEU A 53 2.13 -3.73 0.57
C LEU A 53 2.03 -4.99 1.46
N ALA A 54 2.74 -5.00 2.59
CA ALA A 54 2.67 -6.09 3.55
C ALA A 54 1.26 -6.22 4.14
N THR A 55 0.63 -5.08 4.45
CA THR A 55 -0.75 -5.00 4.92
C THR A 55 -1.72 -5.56 3.89
N ASP A 56 -1.60 -5.19 2.61
CA ASP A 56 -2.44 -5.70 1.52
C ASP A 56 -2.35 -7.23 1.41
N VAL A 57 -1.14 -7.80 1.52
CA VAL A 57 -0.93 -9.25 1.50
C VAL A 57 -1.62 -9.92 2.68
N VAL A 58 -1.49 -9.36 3.89
CA VAL A 58 -2.14 -9.89 5.11
C VAL A 58 -3.66 -9.83 4.96
N VAL A 59 -4.22 -8.70 4.51
CA VAL A 59 -5.68 -8.55 4.30
C VAL A 59 -6.18 -9.60 3.31
N ILE A 60 -5.53 -9.79 2.18
CA ILE A 60 -5.93 -10.77 1.16
C ILE A 60 -5.86 -12.21 1.71
N ALA A 61 -4.80 -12.53 2.47
CA ALA A 61 -4.63 -13.85 3.06
C ALA A 61 -5.74 -14.17 4.08
N PHE A 62 -5.99 -13.24 5.01
CA PHE A 62 -7.00 -13.43 6.05
C PHE A 62 -8.42 -13.35 5.51
N ALA A 63 -8.71 -12.51 4.53
CA ALA A 63 -10.01 -12.47 3.86
C ALA A 63 -10.34 -13.81 3.18
N ARG A 64 -9.34 -14.49 2.60
CA ARG A 64 -9.54 -15.84 2.04
C ARG A 64 -9.82 -16.90 3.11
N ILE A 65 -9.17 -16.78 4.28
CA ILE A 65 -9.39 -17.69 5.41
C ILE A 65 -10.77 -17.45 6.02
N SER A 66 -11.13 -16.18 6.24
CA SER A 66 -12.41 -15.78 6.82
C SER A 66 -13.61 -16.17 5.94
N ALA A 67 -13.42 -16.24 4.62
CA ALA A 67 -14.47 -16.64 3.68
C ALA A 67 -14.76 -18.16 3.65
N LYS A 68 -14.01 -18.98 4.41
CA LYS A 68 -14.27 -20.42 4.50
C LYS A 68 -15.56 -20.68 5.29
N PRO A 69 -16.41 -21.64 4.83
CA PRO A 69 -17.59 -22.06 5.59
C PRO A 69 -17.23 -22.64 6.94
N ARG A 70 -18.22 -22.81 7.79
CA ARG A 70 -18.09 -23.43 9.11
C ARG A 70 -17.64 -24.88 8.96
N ASP A 71 -16.66 -25.29 9.75
CA ASP A 71 -16.15 -26.66 9.84
C ASP A 71 -16.51 -27.25 11.21
N ASP A 72 -16.47 -28.59 11.35
CA ASP A 72 -16.78 -29.31 12.59
C ASP A 72 -15.94 -28.92 13.82
N GLY A 73 -14.83 -28.17 13.59
CA GLY A 73 -13.96 -27.63 14.64
C GLY A 73 -14.16 -26.13 14.94
N HIS A 74 -15.02 -25.43 14.19
CA HIS A 74 -15.23 -23.98 14.31
C HIS A 74 -16.71 -23.63 14.26
N ASP A 75 -17.45 -23.89 15.36
CA ASP A 75 -18.90 -23.66 15.47
C ASP A 75 -19.34 -22.22 15.16
N TYR A 76 -18.46 -21.23 15.34
CA TYR A 76 -18.70 -19.81 15.08
C TYR A 76 -18.15 -19.35 13.71
N GLY A 77 -17.60 -20.27 12.90
CA GLY A 77 -16.97 -19.95 11.63
C GLY A 77 -15.64 -19.20 11.76
N HIS A 78 -15.09 -18.75 10.62
CA HIS A 78 -13.75 -18.17 10.53
C HIS A 78 -13.74 -16.62 10.58
N GLY A 79 -14.88 -15.96 10.89
CA GLY A 79 -14.99 -14.49 10.91
C GLY A 79 -14.05 -13.77 11.90
N LYS A 80 -13.64 -14.45 12.99
CA LYS A 80 -12.70 -13.89 13.97
C LYS A 80 -11.28 -13.66 13.40
N TYR A 81 -10.93 -14.34 12.32
CA TYR A 81 -9.64 -14.14 11.65
C TYR A 81 -9.50 -12.75 11.04
N GLU A 82 -10.59 -12.12 10.62
CA GLU A 82 -10.60 -10.74 10.12
C GLU A 82 -10.20 -9.74 11.23
N THR A 83 -10.75 -9.93 12.43
CA THR A 83 -10.38 -9.12 13.60
C THR A 83 -8.92 -9.33 13.98
N LEU A 84 -8.43 -10.58 13.93
CA LEU A 84 -7.03 -10.90 14.21
C LEU A 84 -6.09 -10.23 13.18
N ALA A 85 -6.45 -10.28 11.90
CA ALA A 85 -5.71 -9.58 10.85
C ALA A 85 -5.62 -8.08 11.14
N THR A 86 -6.74 -7.45 11.50
CA THR A 86 -6.79 -6.02 11.81
C THR A 86 -5.88 -5.67 12.99
N ILE A 87 -5.85 -6.49 14.04
CA ILE A 87 -4.95 -6.28 15.19
C ILE A 87 -3.49 -6.37 14.77
N ILE A 88 -3.11 -7.41 14.02
CA ILE A 88 -1.73 -7.61 13.54
C ILE A 88 -1.28 -6.42 12.68
N ILE A 89 -2.12 -5.99 11.74
CA ILE A 89 -1.85 -4.86 10.86
C ILE A 89 -1.68 -3.57 11.64
N SER A 90 -2.61 -3.29 12.57
CA SER A 90 -2.56 -2.08 13.39
C SER A 90 -1.30 -2.02 14.26
N LEU A 91 -0.89 -3.16 14.82
CA LEU A 91 0.33 -3.27 15.61
C LEU A 91 1.58 -3.05 14.74
N ALA A 92 1.64 -3.69 13.58
CA ALA A 92 2.76 -3.53 12.64
C ALA A 92 2.91 -2.08 12.16
N LEU A 93 1.80 -1.44 11.76
CA LEU A 93 1.77 -0.03 11.36
C LEU A 93 2.16 0.90 12.52
N GLY A 94 1.70 0.58 13.74
CA GLY A 94 2.08 1.32 14.95
C GLY A 94 3.59 1.28 15.22
N ILE A 95 4.21 0.12 15.06
CA ILE A 95 5.68 -0.06 15.22
C ILE A 95 6.43 0.74 14.14
N VAL A 96 6.01 0.65 12.89
CA VAL A 96 6.64 1.42 11.79
C VAL A 96 6.48 2.92 12.02
N GLY A 97 5.28 3.38 12.37
CA GLY A 97 5.01 4.79 12.66
C GLY A 97 5.84 5.31 13.83
N ALA A 98 5.95 4.54 14.92
CA ALA A 98 6.80 4.88 16.06
C ALA A 98 8.30 4.96 15.67
N GLY A 99 8.77 4.06 14.80
CA GLY A 99 10.13 4.08 14.27
C GLY A 99 10.42 5.34 13.45
N ILE A 100 9.52 5.72 12.55
CA ILE A 100 9.62 6.95 11.74
C ILE A 100 9.62 8.19 12.67
N LEU A 101 8.72 8.22 13.65
CA LEU A 101 8.64 9.32 14.62
C LEU A 101 9.95 9.47 15.43
N ALA A 102 10.47 8.35 15.95
CA ALA A 102 11.72 8.35 16.69
C ALA A 102 12.91 8.83 15.85
N GLY A 103 12.97 8.41 14.56
CA GLY A 103 13.95 8.90 13.60
C GLY A 103 13.84 10.40 13.37
N SER A 104 12.63 10.91 13.15
CA SER A 104 12.37 12.33 12.94
C SER A 104 12.75 13.18 14.17
N ILE A 105 12.44 12.70 15.38
CA ILE A 105 12.83 13.39 16.64
C ILE A 105 14.34 13.45 16.76
N ARG A 106 15.05 12.36 16.41
CA ARG A 106 16.52 12.33 16.42
C ARG A 106 17.10 13.37 15.44
N ASP A 107 16.56 13.45 14.23
CA ASP A 107 17.01 14.41 13.22
C ASP A 107 16.79 15.85 13.66
N ILE A 108 15.63 16.14 14.28
CA ILE A 108 15.34 17.45 14.87
C ILE A 108 16.38 17.80 15.95
N ARG A 109 16.70 16.86 16.85
CA ARG A 109 17.69 17.09 17.90
C ARG A 109 19.07 17.41 17.32
N ILE A 110 19.50 16.68 16.29
CA ILE A 110 20.79 16.95 15.61
C ILE A 110 20.83 18.41 15.11
N VAL A 111 19.76 18.91 14.53
CA VAL A 111 19.69 20.29 14.04
C VAL A 111 19.65 21.31 15.19
N VAL A 112 18.92 21.04 16.26
CA VAL A 112 18.83 21.92 17.44
C VAL A 112 20.21 22.02 18.13
N ASP A 113 20.95 20.91 18.15
CA ASP A 113 22.31 20.87 18.72
C ASP A 113 23.39 21.48 17.78
N GLY A 114 22.95 22.12 16.68
CA GLY A 114 23.88 22.80 15.74
C GLY A 114 24.48 21.87 14.68
N GLY A 115 24.04 20.61 14.60
CA GLY A 115 24.42 19.68 13.54
C GLY A 115 23.73 19.99 12.21
N LEU A 116 24.31 19.48 11.12
CA LEU A 116 23.76 19.62 9.77
C LEU A 116 23.24 18.28 9.29
N LEU A 117 21.99 18.28 8.81
CA LEU A 117 21.45 17.14 8.07
C LEU A 117 21.92 17.16 6.62
N PRO A 118 22.17 16.00 6.02
CA PRO A 118 22.49 15.92 4.60
C PRO A 118 21.34 16.53 3.77
N ARG A 119 21.71 17.39 2.82
CA ARG A 119 20.71 17.95 1.91
C ARG A 119 20.24 16.87 0.95
N PRO A 120 18.92 16.72 0.74
CA PRO A 120 18.39 15.77 -0.24
C PRO A 120 18.93 16.07 -1.64
N GLY A 121 19.45 15.05 -2.31
CA GLY A 121 19.93 15.18 -3.69
C GLY A 121 18.79 15.30 -4.70
N LEU A 122 19.09 15.83 -5.88
CA LEU A 122 18.13 15.93 -6.99
C LEU A 122 17.51 14.57 -7.36
N VAL A 123 18.23 13.48 -7.16
CA VAL A 123 17.73 12.11 -7.39
C VAL A 123 16.49 11.83 -6.57
N ALA A 124 16.46 12.20 -5.29
CA ALA A 124 15.31 12.03 -4.43
C ALA A 124 14.12 12.88 -4.90
N LEU A 125 14.37 14.13 -5.33
CA LEU A 125 13.31 15.01 -5.83
C LEU A 125 12.68 14.46 -7.13
N VAL A 126 13.50 14.03 -8.07
CA VAL A 126 13.04 13.43 -9.34
C VAL A 126 12.24 12.15 -9.07
N ALA A 127 12.73 11.27 -8.18
CA ALA A 127 12.03 10.04 -7.83
C ALA A 127 10.69 10.33 -7.14
N ALA A 128 10.59 11.36 -6.30
CA ALA A 128 9.34 11.81 -5.73
C ALA A 128 8.34 12.25 -6.80
N GLY A 129 8.77 13.09 -7.74
CA GLY A 129 7.95 13.55 -8.86
C GLY A 129 7.45 12.39 -9.72
N VAL A 130 8.34 11.48 -10.10
CA VAL A 130 7.98 10.27 -10.85
C VAL A 130 6.97 9.43 -10.09
N SER A 131 7.14 9.24 -8.79
CA SER A 131 6.21 8.47 -7.95
C SER A 131 4.81 9.08 -7.94
N ILE A 132 4.70 10.40 -7.86
CA ILE A 132 3.41 11.11 -7.90
C ILE A 132 2.72 10.89 -9.25
N VAL A 133 3.45 11.10 -10.35
CA VAL A 133 2.90 10.93 -11.70
C VAL A 133 2.43 9.50 -11.94
N VAL A 134 3.24 8.51 -11.59
CA VAL A 134 2.87 7.10 -11.77
C VAL A 134 1.66 6.72 -10.91
N LYS A 135 1.58 7.19 -9.67
CA LYS A 135 0.40 6.96 -8.80
C LYS A 135 -0.86 7.63 -9.36
N GLU A 136 -0.74 8.84 -9.92
CA GLU A 136 -1.87 9.53 -10.56
C GLU A 136 -2.36 8.77 -11.80
N ILE A 137 -1.45 8.29 -12.65
CA ILE A 137 -1.80 7.47 -13.81
C ILE A 137 -2.48 6.17 -13.37
N LEU A 138 -1.95 5.50 -12.34
CA LEU A 138 -2.54 4.28 -11.80
C LEU A 138 -3.94 4.53 -11.23
N TYR A 139 -4.12 5.63 -10.52
CA TYR A 139 -5.42 6.04 -9.99
C TYR A 139 -6.44 6.25 -11.10
N ARG A 140 -6.09 7.03 -12.14
CA ARG A 140 -6.96 7.25 -13.29
C ARG A 140 -7.29 5.96 -14.04
N TYR A 141 -6.30 5.11 -14.23
CA TYR A 141 -6.50 3.79 -14.85
C TYR A 141 -7.51 2.95 -14.05
N THR A 142 -7.37 2.93 -12.74
CA THR A 142 -8.27 2.20 -11.84
C THR A 142 -9.68 2.81 -11.89
N CYS A 143 -9.82 4.13 -11.80
CA CYS A 143 -11.11 4.81 -11.89
C CYS A 143 -11.83 4.52 -13.20
N LEU A 144 -11.16 4.59 -14.34
CA LEU A 144 -11.75 4.30 -15.65
C LEU A 144 -12.29 2.86 -15.76
N LEU A 145 -11.64 1.91 -15.10
CA LEU A 145 -12.09 0.51 -15.10
C LEU A 145 -13.28 0.26 -14.14
N TYR A 146 -13.36 1.01 -13.04
CA TYR A 146 -14.46 0.89 -12.08
C TYR A 146 -15.69 1.71 -12.46
N THR A 147 -15.54 2.80 -13.20
CA THR A 147 -16.62 3.70 -13.63
C THR A 147 -17.24 3.33 -14.99
N SER A 148 -16.90 2.16 -15.57
CA SER A 148 -17.66 1.69 -16.74
C SER A 148 -19.12 1.48 -16.30
N PRO A 149 -20.09 2.24 -16.85
CA PRO A 149 -21.47 2.24 -16.38
C PRO A 149 -22.05 0.83 -16.46
N SER A 150 -22.67 0.40 -15.35
CA SER A 150 -23.45 -0.83 -15.32
C SER A 150 -24.57 -0.73 -16.35
N PRO A 151 -24.91 -1.81 -17.07
CA PRO A 151 -26.07 -1.83 -17.96
C PRO A 151 -27.39 -1.41 -17.29
N ARG A 152 -27.44 -1.47 -15.94
CA ARG A 152 -28.61 -1.02 -15.16
C ARG A 152 -28.74 0.49 -15.03
N ASP A 153 -27.67 1.25 -15.21
CA ASP A 153 -27.71 2.72 -15.14
C ASP A 153 -28.16 3.37 -16.45
N ARG A 154 -28.41 2.56 -17.49
CA ARG A 154 -28.93 3.02 -18.81
C ARG A 154 -30.46 2.93 -18.95
N SER A 155 -31.16 2.49 -17.91
CA SER A 155 -32.62 2.33 -17.93
C SER A 155 -33.34 3.39 -17.10
N VAL A 156 -32.99 4.66 -17.32
CA VAL A 156 -33.83 5.81 -16.91
C VAL A 156 -33.99 6.73 -18.09
#